data_2bd27894b1105e3ca184e565dfcac629
#
_entry.id   2bd27894b1105e3ca184e565dfcac629
#
_cell.length_a   1.000
_cell.length_b   1.000
_cell.length_c   1.000
_cell.angle_alpha   90.00
_cell.angle_beta   90.00
_cell.angle_gamma   90.00
#
_symmetry.space_group_name_H-M   'P 1'
#
loop_
_entity.id
_entity.type
_entity.pdbx_description
1 polymer ?
#
loop_
_entity_poly.entity_id
_entity_poly.type
_entity_poly.pdbx_seq_one_letter_code
_entity_poly.pdbx_strand_id
1 'polypeptide(L)'
;KAQFLLAAGSKIGDGVCGVPNQEDIHMRGHAIQSRVTTEDASNDFAPDYGKITVYRSASGHGIRLDAGTAATGTVITPYYDSLLVKVSAKGQTPLEAKERMDRALREFRVRGVKTNIPFLLKLINHKGFDNFKYHTKFIDSEKSLFNFSSRRDRASKALNFLAEVIVNGNSEVLNRPKLRETTPAKLSDFGIAKSPNAKKIVPKTFKQILDDKGPKEVALEVLKQKKLLITDTTFRDAHQSLIATRMRTQDMLGITDLYEERLKDLFSIECWGGATFDVAL
;
A
#
# COMPACT_ATOMS: atom_id res chain seq x y z
N LYS A 1 -20.34 -1.62 1.15
CA LYS A 1 -21.80 -1.74 0.97
C LYS A 1 -22.54 -0.50 1.50
N ALA A 2 -22.34 -0.10 2.79
CA ALA A 2 -23.01 1.06 3.39
C ALA A 2 -22.85 2.34 2.55
N GLN A 3 -21.63 2.68 2.13
CA GLN A 3 -21.33 3.87 1.32
C GLN A 3 -22.15 3.90 0.02
N PHE A 4 -22.24 2.79 -0.71
CA PHE A 4 -23.03 2.72 -1.95
C PHE A 4 -24.52 2.87 -1.69
N LEU A 5 -25.04 2.27 -0.63
CA LEU A 5 -26.45 2.38 -0.28
C LEU A 5 -26.82 3.80 0.16
N LEU A 6 -25.98 4.45 0.97
CA LEU A 6 -26.18 5.84 1.35
C LEU A 6 -26.14 6.78 0.14
N ALA A 7 -25.17 6.59 -0.76
CA ALA A 7 -25.10 7.37 -2.00
C ALA A 7 -26.28 7.09 -2.94
N ALA A 8 -26.89 5.90 -2.88
CA ALA A 8 -28.11 5.56 -3.61
C ALA A 8 -29.41 6.09 -2.95
N GLY A 9 -29.30 6.79 -1.81
CA GLY A 9 -30.45 7.43 -1.16
C GLY A 9 -30.97 6.74 0.11
N SER A 10 -30.38 5.63 0.57
CA SER A 10 -30.68 5.05 1.88
C SER A 10 -30.30 6.01 2.99
N LYS A 11 -30.99 5.92 4.13
CA LYS A 11 -30.72 6.77 5.30
C LYS A 11 -29.99 5.98 6.38
N ILE A 12 -29.18 6.69 7.18
CA ILE A 12 -28.63 6.13 8.41
C ILE A 12 -29.78 5.77 9.34
N GLY A 13 -29.75 4.60 9.95
CA GLY A 13 -30.79 4.12 10.86
C GLY A 13 -32.00 3.46 10.19
N ASP A 14 -32.05 3.40 8.87
CA ASP A 14 -33.17 2.74 8.14
C ASP A 14 -33.07 1.20 8.11
N GLY A 15 -32.01 0.63 8.68
CA GLY A 15 -31.72 -0.81 8.68
C GLY A 15 -31.22 -1.37 7.34
N VAL A 16 -31.33 -0.64 6.24
CA VAL A 16 -30.96 -1.08 4.88
C VAL A 16 -29.46 -0.93 4.65
N CYS A 17 -28.89 0.23 5.00
CA CYS A 17 -27.46 0.50 4.82
C CYS A 17 -26.57 -0.25 5.83
N GLY A 18 -27.16 -0.77 6.93
CA GLY A 18 -26.42 -1.46 7.99
C GLY A 18 -25.66 -0.52 8.93
N VAL A 19 -25.92 0.78 8.87
CA VAL A 19 -25.43 1.77 9.82
C VAL A 19 -26.58 2.13 10.76
N PRO A 20 -26.45 1.89 12.08
CA PRO A 20 -27.49 2.23 13.04
C PRO A 20 -27.61 3.74 13.27
N ASN A 21 -28.63 4.18 14.01
CA ASN A 21 -28.71 5.55 14.47
C ASN A 21 -27.56 5.90 15.42
N GLN A 22 -27.28 7.18 15.59
CA GLN A 22 -26.13 7.65 16.38
C GLN A 22 -26.19 7.18 17.83
N GLU A 23 -27.37 7.12 18.43
CA GLU A 23 -27.62 6.66 19.80
C GLU A 23 -27.34 5.18 20.01
N ASP A 24 -27.41 4.37 18.93
CA ASP A 24 -27.16 2.92 18.95
C ASP A 24 -25.69 2.57 18.66
N ILE A 25 -24.85 3.58 18.37
CA ILE A 25 -23.44 3.37 18.08
C ILE A 25 -22.66 3.30 19.40
N HIS A 26 -22.12 2.11 19.67
CA HIS A 26 -21.28 1.90 20.84
C HIS A 26 -19.85 1.52 20.40
N MET A 27 -18.87 2.17 21.01
CA MET A 27 -17.47 1.76 20.82
C MET A 27 -17.19 0.46 21.57
N ARG A 28 -16.59 -0.53 20.87
CA ARG A 28 -16.31 -1.87 21.42
C ARG A 28 -14.83 -2.19 21.31
N GLY A 29 -14.15 -2.06 22.43
CA GLY A 29 -12.71 -2.35 22.52
C GLY A 29 -11.83 -1.27 21.86
N HIS A 30 -10.57 -1.64 21.73
CA HIS A 30 -9.50 -0.78 21.20
C HIS A 30 -8.71 -1.52 20.14
N ALA A 31 -8.16 -0.79 19.17
CA ALA A 31 -7.32 -1.37 18.14
C ALA A 31 -6.10 -0.48 17.88
N ILE A 32 -4.97 -1.13 17.63
CA ILE A 32 -3.72 -0.49 17.20
C ILE A 32 -3.35 -1.09 15.86
N GLN A 33 -2.97 -0.25 14.91
CA GLN A 33 -2.47 -0.69 13.61
C GLN A 33 -1.03 -0.23 13.40
N SER A 34 -0.18 -1.14 12.95
CA SER A 34 1.20 -0.87 12.57
C SER A 34 1.44 -1.26 11.12
N ARG A 35 2.21 -0.44 10.40
CA ARG A 35 2.71 -0.77 9.07
C ARG A 35 4.12 -1.35 9.20
N VAL A 36 4.29 -2.60 8.82
CA VAL A 36 5.61 -3.23 8.73
C VAL A 36 6.16 -2.99 7.33
N THR A 37 7.29 -2.31 7.25
CA THR A 37 7.93 -1.88 6.01
C THR A 37 9.35 -2.42 5.91
N THR A 38 9.91 -2.48 4.69
CA THR A 38 11.32 -2.81 4.45
C THR A 38 12.19 -1.56 4.52
N GLU A 39 12.22 -0.94 5.69
CA GLU A 39 12.96 0.29 5.96
C GLU A 39 13.92 0.09 7.14
N ASP A 40 15.14 0.61 7.00
CA ASP A 40 16.14 0.60 8.07
C ASP A 40 15.96 1.80 8.99
N ALA A 41 15.26 1.61 10.10
CA ALA A 41 15.07 2.67 11.08
C ALA A 41 16.38 3.19 11.71
N SER A 42 17.48 2.44 11.64
CA SER A 42 18.79 2.89 12.10
C SER A 42 19.54 3.76 11.09
N ASN A 43 19.01 3.88 9.86
CA ASN A 43 19.54 4.66 8.76
C ASN A 43 18.45 5.54 8.15
N ASP A 44 17.86 6.42 8.96
CA ASP A 44 16.83 7.39 8.58
C ASP A 44 15.67 6.79 7.76
N PHE A 45 15.26 5.55 8.10
CA PHE A 45 14.24 4.80 7.38
C PHE A 45 14.53 4.61 5.88
N ALA A 46 15.80 4.61 5.50
CA ALA A 46 16.18 4.29 4.13
C ALA A 46 15.58 2.94 3.72
N PRO A 47 14.88 2.88 2.57
CA PRO A 47 14.33 1.62 2.06
C PRO A 47 15.44 0.59 1.84
N ASP A 48 15.18 -0.64 2.26
CA ASP A 48 16.09 -1.78 2.08
C ASP A 48 15.51 -2.75 1.05
N TYR A 49 16.35 -3.19 0.14
CA TYR A 49 15.99 -4.00 -1.02
C TYR A 49 16.70 -5.34 -0.96
N GLY A 50 16.07 -6.36 -1.53
CA GLY A 50 16.69 -7.67 -1.59
C GLY A 50 15.65 -8.80 -1.65
N LYS A 51 16.12 -10.03 -1.60
CA LYS A 51 15.26 -11.21 -1.57
C LYS A 51 14.89 -11.59 -0.15
N ILE A 52 13.60 -11.67 0.13
CA ILE A 52 13.10 -12.20 1.39
C ILE A 52 13.40 -13.71 1.43
N THR A 53 14.32 -14.13 2.27
CA THR A 53 14.69 -15.53 2.42
C THR A 53 13.80 -16.28 3.40
N VAL A 54 13.25 -15.59 4.40
CA VAL A 54 12.27 -16.11 5.35
C VAL A 54 11.22 -15.04 5.61
N TYR A 55 9.96 -15.40 5.45
CA TYR A 55 8.82 -14.60 5.89
C TYR A 55 7.89 -15.44 6.74
N ARG A 56 7.70 -15.03 8.00
CA ARG A 56 6.70 -15.58 8.90
C ARG A 56 6.01 -14.42 9.61
N SER A 57 4.71 -14.33 9.43
CA SER A 57 3.86 -13.34 10.08
C SER A 57 3.36 -13.84 11.44
N ALA A 58 2.89 -12.91 12.25
CA ALA A 58 2.14 -13.22 13.46
C ALA A 58 0.74 -13.77 13.11
N SER A 59 0.12 -14.41 14.08
CA SER A 59 -1.28 -14.86 13.99
C SER A 59 -1.91 -14.93 15.38
N GLY A 60 -3.18 -15.36 15.44
CA GLY A 60 -3.89 -15.62 16.68
C GLY A 60 -4.97 -14.60 17.01
N HIS A 61 -5.57 -14.79 18.20
CA HIS A 61 -6.73 -14.03 18.65
C HIS A 61 -6.45 -12.52 18.71
N GLY A 62 -7.35 -11.74 18.10
CA GLY A 62 -7.26 -10.28 18.07
C GLY A 62 -6.23 -9.72 17.09
N ILE A 63 -5.57 -10.54 16.26
CA ILE A 63 -4.64 -10.11 15.23
C ILE A 63 -5.29 -10.25 13.86
N ARG A 64 -5.24 -9.16 13.10
CA ARG A 64 -5.60 -9.10 11.68
C ARG A 64 -4.39 -8.63 10.89
N LEU A 65 -4.15 -9.30 9.77
CA LEU A 65 -3.12 -8.96 8.81
C LEU A 65 -3.77 -8.56 7.49
N ASP A 66 -3.42 -7.37 7.01
CA ASP A 66 -3.71 -6.96 5.64
C ASP A 66 -2.37 -6.99 4.88
N ALA A 67 -2.10 -8.17 4.29
CA ALA A 67 -0.82 -8.44 3.64
C ALA A 67 -0.74 -7.78 2.26
N GLY A 68 0.46 -7.32 1.92
CA GLY A 68 0.86 -6.98 0.57
C GLY A 68 1.45 -8.22 -0.15
N THR A 69 2.49 -8.01 -0.91
CA THR A 69 3.17 -9.06 -1.70
C THR A 69 4.22 -9.85 -0.91
N ALA A 70 4.28 -9.68 0.40
CA ALA A 70 5.31 -10.27 1.26
C ALA A 70 5.17 -11.79 1.38
N ALA A 71 6.12 -12.52 0.84
CA ALA A 71 6.25 -13.97 0.97
C ALA A 71 7.72 -14.39 0.93
N THR A 72 8.01 -15.59 1.41
CA THR A 72 9.34 -16.18 1.26
C THR A 72 9.67 -16.35 -0.23
N GLY A 73 10.82 -15.86 -0.65
CA GLY A 73 11.25 -15.87 -2.05
C GLY A 73 10.95 -14.58 -2.83
N THR A 74 10.08 -13.70 -2.33
CA THR A 74 9.78 -12.42 -2.97
C THR A 74 11.01 -11.52 -3.00
N VAL A 75 11.23 -10.85 -4.13
CA VAL A 75 12.26 -9.83 -4.29
C VAL A 75 11.66 -8.45 -4.05
N ILE A 76 12.17 -7.78 -3.04
CA ILE A 76 11.83 -6.37 -2.77
C ILE A 76 12.72 -5.51 -3.67
N THR A 77 12.09 -4.69 -4.48
CA THR A 77 12.77 -3.82 -5.46
C THR A 77 12.60 -2.35 -5.07
N PRO A 78 13.47 -1.45 -5.54
CA PRO A 78 13.33 -0.01 -5.31
C PRO A 78 12.19 0.64 -6.11
N TYR A 79 11.46 -0.15 -6.91
CA TYR A 79 10.42 0.35 -7.81
C TYR A 79 9.01 0.31 -7.20
N TYR A 80 8.84 -0.37 -6.08
CA TYR A 80 7.56 -0.53 -5.40
C TYR A 80 7.65 0.00 -3.96
N ASP A 81 6.48 0.23 -3.37
CA ASP A 81 6.37 0.64 -1.97
C ASP A 81 6.99 -0.42 -1.03
N SER A 82 7.60 0.07 0.06
CA SER A 82 8.28 -0.76 1.06
C SER A 82 7.32 -1.54 1.98
N LEU A 83 6.00 -1.35 1.86
CA LEU A 83 5.00 -1.95 2.74
C LEU A 83 4.91 -3.47 2.56
N LEU A 84 5.24 -4.22 3.62
CA LEU A 84 5.06 -5.67 3.66
C LEU A 84 3.65 -6.06 4.11
N VAL A 85 3.18 -5.48 5.21
CA VAL A 85 1.91 -5.86 5.82
C VAL A 85 1.42 -4.79 6.79
N LYS A 86 0.12 -4.59 6.87
CA LYS A 86 -0.52 -3.85 7.96
C LYS A 86 -0.94 -4.86 9.03
N VAL A 87 -0.46 -4.66 10.25
CA VAL A 87 -0.80 -5.49 11.40
C VAL A 87 -1.77 -4.71 12.27
N SER A 88 -2.96 -5.25 12.50
CA SER A 88 -3.95 -4.66 13.41
C SER A 88 -4.15 -5.59 14.59
N ALA A 89 -3.97 -5.07 15.81
CA ALA A 89 -4.21 -5.78 17.05
C ALA A 89 -5.42 -5.16 17.76
N LYS A 90 -6.42 -5.99 18.10
CA LYS A 90 -7.63 -5.58 18.83
C LYS A 90 -7.62 -6.18 20.23
N GLY A 91 -8.00 -5.38 21.22
CA GLY A 91 -8.21 -5.78 22.61
C GLY A 91 -9.48 -5.17 23.20
N GLN A 92 -9.91 -5.65 24.37
CA GLN A 92 -11.01 -5.03 25.10
C GLN A 92 -10.59 -3.71 25.76
N THR A 93 -9.30 -3.63 26.13
CA THR A 93 -8.69 -2.42 26.69
C THR A 93 -7.53 -1.95 25.83
N PRO A 94 -7.10 -0.67 25.95
CA PRO A 94 -5.91 -0.17 25.25
C PRO A 94 -4.65 -0.99 25.57
N LEU A 95 -4.49 -1.39 26.85
CA LEU A 95 -3.35 -2.20 27.27
C LEU A 95 -3.34 -3.56 26.59
N GLU A 96 -4.48 -4.24 26.53
CA GLU A 96 -4.59 -5.54 25.85
C GLU A 96 -4.29 -5.42 24.34
N ALA A 97 -4.77 -4.36 23.69
CA ALA A 97 -4.45 -4.11 22.27
C ALA A 97 -2.95 -3.89 22.07
N LYS A 98 -2.30 -3.13 22.98
CA LYS A 98 -0.86 -2.89 22.99
C LYS A 98 -0.06 -4.19 23.19
N GLU A 99 -0.40 -5.00 24.20
CA GLU A 99 0.28 -6.27 24.49
C GLU A 99 0.16 -7.25 23.32
N ARG A 100 -1.00 -7.31 22.68
CA ARG A 100 -1.21 -8.12 21.46
C ARG A 100 -0.36 -7.60 20.31
N MET A 101 -0.24 -6.30 20.13
CA MET A 101 0.60 -5.71 19.08
C MET A 101 2.08 -5.99 19.36
N ASP A 102 2.55 -5.80 20.60
CA ASP A 102 3.94 -6.11 20.99
C ASP A 102 4.28 -7.59 20.71
N ARG A 103 3.40 -8.50 21.14
CA ARG A 103 3.54 -9.92 20.85
C ARG A 103 3.60 -10.20 19.35
N ALA A 104 2.65 -9.64 18.60
CA ALA A 104 2.59 -9.84 17.15
C ALA A 104 3.87 -9.37 16.45
N LEU A 105 4.36 -8.16 16.76
CA LEU A 105 5.58 -7.63 16.19
C LEU A 105 6.82 -8.49 16.52
N ARG A 106 6.87 -9.09 17.72
CA ARG A 106 7.97 -10.01 18.11
C ARG A 106 7.91 -11.37 17.44
N GLU A 107 6.72 -11.83 17.05
CA GLU A 107 6.54 -13.10 16.33
C GLU A 107 6.97 -13.03 14.88
N PHE A 108 7.02 -11.84 14.28
CA PHE A 108 7.49 -11.69 12.91
C PHE A 108 8.93 -12.19 12.72
N ARG A 109 9.13 -12.93 11.63
CA ARG A 109 10.46 -13.32 11.15
C ARG A 109 10.58 -12.92 9.68
N VAL A 110 11.29 -11.84 9.44
CA VAL A 110 11.67 -11.40 8.11
C VAL A 110 13.18 -11.47 8.01
N ARG A 111 13.68 -12.16 6.99
CA ARG A 111 15.12 -12.33 6.71
C ARG A 111 15.40 -11.98 5.26
N GLY A 112 16.59 -11.45 5.01
CA GLY A 112 17.05 -11.05 3.68
C GLY A 112 16.88 -9.55 3.41
N VAL A 113 16.05 -8.87 4.19
CA VAL A 113 15.88 -7.41 4.19
C VAL A 113 15.74 -6.90 5.62
N LYS A 114 16.10 -5.65 5.85
CA LYS A 114 15.82 -4.94 7.09
C LYS A 114 14.36 -4.51 7.14
N THR A 115 13.84 -4.28 8.34
CA THR A 115 12.46 -3.83 8.56
C THR A 115 12.40 -2.80 9.68
N ASN A 116 11.33 -2.02 9.71
CA ASN A 116 11.07 -1.05 10.78
C ASN A 116 10.54 -1.67 12.08
N ILE A 117 10.42 -3.00 12.18
CA ILE A 117 9.92 -3.70 13.39
C ILE A 117 10.66 -3.26 14.68
N PRO A 118 12.00 -3.09 14.71
CA PRO A 118 12.69 -2.62 15.92
C PRO A 118 12.20 -1.24 16.38
N PHE A 119 11.91 -0.35 15.46
CA PHE A 119 11.32 0.96 15.75
C PHE A 119 9.90 0.84 16.29
N LEU A 120 9.04 0.05 15.64
CA LEU A 120 7.67 -0.18 16.07
C LEU A 120 7.60 -0.75 17.49
N LEU A 121 8.49 -1.68 17.84
CA LEU A 121 8.60 -2.22 19.19
C LEU A 121 9.02 -1.17 20.22
N LYS A 122 9.91 -0.25 19.86
CA LYS A 122 10.27 0.86 20.74
C LYS A 122 9.13 1.84 20.92
N LEU A 123 8.47 2.19 19.83
CA LEU A 123 7.35 3.13 19.82
C LEU A 123 6.22 2.64 20.73
N ILE A 124 5.78 1.40 20.54
CA ILE A 124 4.64 0.84 21.29
C ILE A 124 4.95 0.65 22.78
N ASN A 125 6.23 0.46 23.14
CA ASN A 125 6.68 0.28 24.53
C ASN A 125 7.19 1.59 25.15
N HIS A 126 7.04 2.72 24.47
CA HIS A 126 7.41 4.01 25.02
C HIS A 126 6.39 4.49 26.08
N LYS A 127 6.88 5.06 27.19
CA LYS A 127 6.01 5.54 28.30
C LYS A 127 4.96 6.56 27.84
N GLY A 128 5.29 7.39 26.86
CA GLY A 128 4.34 8.34 26.26
C GLY A 128 3.18 7.65 25.55
N PHE A 129 3.39 6.44 25.02
CA PHE A 129 2.35 5.64 24.41
C PHE A 129 1.37 5.08 25.45
N ASP A 130 1.86 4.65 26.59
CA ASP A 130 1.04 4.10 27.69
C ASP A 130 0.07 5.15 28.28
N ASN A 131 0.51 6.40 28.32
CA ASN A 131 -0.25 7.49 28.91
C ASN A 131 -1.13 8.26 27.90
N PHE A 132 -1.27 7.75 26.67
CA PHE A 132 -1.99 8.42 25.57
C PHE A 132 -1.51 9.87 25.31
N LYS A 133 -0.27 10.18 25.65
CA LYS A 133 0.36 11.49 25.42
C LYS A 133 1.01 11.63 24.05
N TYR A 134 0.59 10.80 23.09
CA TYR A 134 1.08 10.86 21.73
C TYR A 134 0.16 11.75 20.86
N HIS A 135 0.78 12.45 19.96
CA HIS A 135 0.16 13.28 18.93
C HIS A 135 0.93 13.11 17.62
N THR A 136 0.47 13.73 16.55
CA THR A 136 1.05 13.54 15.21
C THR A 136 2.56 13.84 15.13
N LYS A 137 3.07 14.74 15.97
CA LYS A 137 4.51 15.09 16.06
C LYS A 137 5.26 14.31 17.14
N PHE A 138 4.64 13.30 17.77
CA PHE A 138 5.26 12.56 18.86
C PHE A 138 6.57 11.88 18.43
N ILE A 139 6.57 11.25 17.26
CA ILE A 139 7.74 10.56 16.72
C ILE A 139 8.89 11.55 16.49
N ASP A 140 8.60 12.71 15.90
CA ASP A 140 9.62 13.73 15.59
C ASP A 140 10.23 14.34 16.85
N SER A 141 9.44 14.46 17.92
CA SER A 141 9.87 15.04 19.19
C SER A 141 10.69 14.10 20.07
N GLU A 142 10.50 12.78 19.93
CA GLU A 142 11.09 11.76 20.81
C GLU A 142 12.34 11.10 20.20
N LYS A 143 13.48 11.77 20.28
CA LYS A 143 14.76 11.27 19.77
C LYS A 143 15.17 9.92 20.34
N SER A 144 14.70 9.54 21.52
CA SER A 144 14.98 8.25 22.16
C SER A 144 14.49 7.05 21.35
N LEU A 145 13.47 7.23 20.50
CA LEU A 145 12.92 6.21 19.62
C LEU A 145 13.92 5.72 18.56
N PHE A 146 14.86 6.57 18.17
CA PHE A 146 15.85 6.30 17.12
C PHE A 146 17.17 5.73 17.64
N ASN A 147 17.33 5.57 18.95
CA ASN A 147 18.54 5.07 19.55
C ASN A 147 18.54 3.53 19.58
N PHE A 148 18.98 2.89 18.51
CA PHE A 148 19.05 1.43 18.39
C PHE A 148 20.37 0.89 18.93
N SER A 149 20.30 -0.09 19.85
CA SER A 149 21.48 -0.84 20.23
C SER A 149 21.93 -1.73 19.05
N SER A 150 23.16 -1.60 18.65
CA SER A 150 23.76 -2.44 17.61
C SER A 150 23.62 -3.93 17.98
N ARG A 151 22.80 -4.68 17.24
CA ARG A 151 22.76 -6.14 17.37
C ARG A 151 24.13 -6.69 16.97
N ARG A 152 24.73 -7.52 17.82
CA ARG A 152 25.94 -8.27 17.50
C ARG A 152 25.60 -9.45 16.57
N ASP A 153 25.19 -9.13 15.36
CA ASP A 153 24.92 -10.16 14.34
C ASP A 153 26.18 -10.36 13.48
N ARG A 154 26.99 -11.33 13.91
CA ARG A 154 28.23 -11.70 13.21
C ARG A 154 27.96 -12.26 11.81
N ALA A 155 26.84 -12.97 11.65
CA ALA A 155 26.45 -13.56 10.37
C ALA A 155 26.08 -12.49 9.35
N SER A 156 25.26 -11.49 9.72
CA SER A 156 24.92 -10.37 8.83
C SER A 156 26.14 -9.53 8.47
N LYS A 157 27.08 -9.33 9.42
CA LYS A 157 28.33 -8.63 9.12
C LYS A 157 29.19 -9.39 8.12
N ALA A 158 29.31 -10.71 8.27
CA ALA A 158 30.05 -11.54 7.32
C ALA A 158 29.39 -11.56 5.94
N LEU A 159 28.06 -11.66 5.89
CA LEU A 159 27.29 -11.62 4.64
C LEU A 159 27.40 -10.26 3.94
N ASN A 160 27.32 -9.16 4.68
CA ASN A 160 27.52 -7.82 4.13
C ASN A 160 28.91 -7.64 3.55
N PHE A 161 29.95 -8.12 4.27
CA PHE A 161 31.32 -8.11 3.76
C PHE A 161 31.45 -8.93 2.47
N LEU A 162 30.90 -10.16 2.45
CA LEU A 162 30.91 -10.99 1.25
C LEU A 162 30.12 -10.33 0.08
N ALA A 163 28.98 -9.74 0.36
CA ALA A 163 28.18 -9.04 -0.65
C ALA A 163 28.94 -7.83 -1.20
N GLU A 164 29.59 -7.05 -0.34
CA GLU A 164 30.40 -5.91 -0.74
C GLU A 164 31.55 -6.33 -1.65
N VAL A 165 32.26 -7.41 -1.28
CA VAL A 165 33.35 -7.98 -2.09
C VAL A 165 32.83 -8.51 -3.44
N ILE A 166 31.64 -9.13 -3.46
CA ILE A 166 31.03 -9.66 -4.70
C ILE A 166 30.54 -8.54 -5.63
N VAL A 167 29.92 -7.50 -5.08
CA VAL A 167 29.30 -6.41 -5.86
C VAL A 167 30.32 -5.36 -6.27
N ASN A 168 31.13 -4.90 -5.34
CA ASN A 168 32.10 -3.82 -5.55
C ASN A 168 33.48 -4.32 -5.98
N GLY A 169 33.66 -5.63 -5.95
CA GLY A 169 34.96 -6.27 -6.21
C GLY A 169 35.93 -6.12 -5.04
N ASN A 170 36.96 -6.94 -5.07
CA ASN A 170 38.11 -6.75 -4.20
C ASN A 170 39.22 -6.12 -5.04
N SER A 171 39.90 -5.10 -4.53
CA SER A 171 41.04 -4.45 -5.18
C SER A 171 42.13 -5.42 -5.61
N GLU A 172 42.17 -6.60 -4.99
CA GLU A 172 43.08 -7.69 -5.31
C GLU A 172 42.64 -8.56 -6.49
N VAL A 173 41.41 -8.35 -7.04
CA VAL A 173 40.83 -9.16 -8.14
C VAL A 173 40.32 -8.26 -9.28
N LEU A 174 41.27 -7.55 -9.89
CA LEU A 174 41.00 -6.51 -10.90
C LEU A 174 40.49 -7.02 -12.28
N ASN A 175 40.45 -8.33 -12.54
CA ASN A 175 40.19 -8.87 -13.87
C ASN A 175 38.94 -9.77 -13.96
N ARG A 176 37.83 -9.42 -13.28
CA ARG A 176 36.58 -10.17 -13.46
C ARG A 176 35.85 -9.74 -14.75
N PRO A 177 35.32 -10.69 -15.54
CA PRO A 177 34.49 -10.36 -16.68
C PRO A 177 33.23 -9.59 -16.20
N LYS A 178 32.89 -8.49 -16.89
CA LYS A 178 31.66 -7.73 -16.64
C LYS A 178 30.46 -8.66 -16.71
N LEU A 179 29.52 -8.52 -15.75
CA LEU A 179 28.23 -9.17 -15.78
C LEU A 179 27.54 -8.89 -17.13
N ARG A 180 26.99 -9.93 -17.76
CA ARG A 180 26.22 -9.78 -19.00
C ARG A 180 25.10 -8.79 -18.80
N GLU A 181 24.93 -7.87 -19.73
CA GLU A 181 23.77 -6.97 -19.77
C GLU A 181 22.48 -7.82 -19.77
N THR A 182 21.61 -7.57 -18.81
CA THR A 182 20.30 -8.21 -18.75
C THR A 182 19.44 -7.69 -19.88
N THR A 183 18.94 -8.57 -20.73
CA THR A 183 17.94 -8.23 -21.74
C THR A 183 16.72 -7.63 -21.04
N PRO A 184 16.20 -6.47 -21.49
CA PRO A 184 15.00 -5.90 -20.88
C PRO A 184 13.86 -6.93 -20.96
N ALA A 185 13.14 -7.10 -19.84
CA ALA A 185 12.01 -8.01 -19.77
C ALA A 185 10.98 -7.62 -20.84
N LYS A 186 10.60 -8.57 -21.70
CA LYS A 186 9.47 -8.38 -22.61
C LYS A 186 8.20 -8.30 -21.75
N LEU A 187 7.30 -7.34 -22.09
CA LEU A 187 5.96 -7.32 -21.52
C LEU A 187 5.34 -8.71 -21.70
N SER A 188 4.95 -9.34 -20.60
CA SER A 188 4.18 -10.57 -20.66
C SER A 188 2.83 -10.25 -21.32
N ASP A 189 2.49 -11.03 -22.34
CA ASP A 189 1.16 -11.01 -22.91
C ASP A 189 0.23 -11.53 -21.81
N PHE A 190 -0.65 -10.69 -21.28
CA PHE A 190 -1.53 -11.06 -20.17
C PHE A 190 -2.60 -12.09 -20.56
N GLY A 191 -2.53 -12.63 -21.77
CA GLY A 191 -3.44 -13.69 -22.23
C GLY A 191 -4.92 -13.29 -22.21
N ILE A 192 -5.20 -12.01 -22.21
CA ILE A 192 -6.58 -11.50 -22.27
C ILE A 192 -7.06 -11.65 -23.70
N ALA A 193 -7.91 -12.65 -23.94
CA ALA A 193 -8.52 -12.85 -25.23
C ALA A 193 -9.30 -11.58 -25.61
N LYS A 194 -8.87 -10.89 -26.66
CA LYS A 194 -9.63 -9.78 -27.24
C LYS A 194 -10.96 -10.35 -27.73
N SER A 195 -12.06 -9.83 -27.21
CA SER A 195 -13.39 -10.21 -27.72
C SER A 195 -13.53 -9.75 -29.17
N PRO A 196 -13.75 -10.65 -30.14
CA PRO A 196 -13.64 -10.29 -31.56
C PRO A 196 -14.81 -9.45 -32.11
N ASN A 197 -15.86 -9.14 -31.35
CA ASN A 197 -17.11 -8.63 -31.91
C ASN A 197 -17.91 -7.65 -31.03
N ALA A 198 -17.29 -6.81 -30.24
CA ALA A 198 -18.03 -5.70 -29.64
C ALA A 198 -18.31 -4.63 -30.72
N LYS A 199 -19.48 -4.67 -31.35
CA LYS A 199 -19.98 -3.52 -32.12
C LYS A 199 -20.05 -2.33 -31.16
N LYS A 200 -19.20 -1.34 -31.37
CA LYS A 200 -19.14 -0.11 -30.59
C LYS A 200 -20.44 0.70 -30.82
N ILE A 201 -21.45 0.46 -30.01
CA ILE A 201 -22.48 1.47 -29.79
C ILE A 201 -21.87 2.42 -28.75
N VAL A 202 -21.27 3.48 -29.21
CA VAL A 202 -20.71 4.52 -28.32
C VAL A 202 -21.88 5.42 -27.89
N PRO A 203 -22.40 5.30 -26.68
CA PRO A 203 -23.38 6.26 -26.18
C PRO A 203 -22.72 7.64 -26.12
N LYS A 204 -23.51 8.70 -26.25
CA LYS A 204 -23.00 10.07 -26.16
C LYS A 204 -22.31 10.27 -24.81
N THR A 205 -21.00 10.39 -24.80
CA THR A 205 -20.19 10.47 -23.59
C THR A 205 -20.21 11.87 -23.00
N PHE A 206 -19.99 12.02 -21.70
CA PHE A 206 -19.82 13.33 -21.06
C PHE A 206 -18.68 14.14 -21.70
N LYS A 207 -17.66 13.49 -22.26
CA LYS A 207 -16.61 14.12 -23.02
C LYS A 207 -17.17 14.81 -24.27
N GLN A 208 -18.04 14.15 -25.02
CA GLN A 208 -18.67 14.76 -26.20
C GLN A 208 -19.57 15.94 -25.82
N ILE A 209 -20.28 15.84 -24.67
CA ILE A 209 -21.09 16.95 -24.16
C ILE A 209 -20.18 18.13 -23.77
N LEU A 210 -19.02 17.84 -23.16
CA LEU A 210 -18.04 18.84 -22.80
C LEU A 210 -17.51 19.59 -24.05
N ASP A 211 -17.16 18.83 -25.07
CA ASP A 211 -16.59 19.37 -26.32
C ASP A 211 -17.64 20.18 -27.13
N ASP A 212 -18.90 19.67 -27.18
CA ASP A 212 -19.99 20.29 -27.96
C ASP A 212 -20.61 21.50 -27.26
N LYS A 213 -20.79 21.44 -25.92
CA LYS A 213 -21.65 22.36 -25.17
C LYS A 213 -20.98 23.03 -23.96
N GLY A 214 -19.76 22.59 -23.62
CA GLY A 214 -18.97 23.17 -22.55
C GLY A 214 -19.30 22.64 -21.14
N PRO A 215 -18.54 23.09 -20.11
CA PRO A 215 -18.57 22.50 -18.77
C PRO A 215 -19.88 22.70 -18.01
N LYS A 216 -20.61 23.80 -18.24
CA LYS A 216 -21.89 24.06 -17.58
C LYS A 216 -22.95 23.01 -17.94
N GLU A 217 -23.01 22.60 -19.20
CA GLU A 217 -23.97 21.61 -19.66
C GLU A 217 -23.60 20.23 -19.12
N VAL A 218 -22.31 19.88 -19.03
CA VAL A 218 -21.88 18.66 -18.37
C VAL A 218 -22.34 18.61 -16.91
N ALA A 219 -22.17 19.70 -16.16
CA ALA A 219 -22.63 19.77 -14.77
C ALA A 219 -24.15 19.56 -14.65
N LEU A 220 -24.93 20.18 -15.54
CA LEU A 220 -26.39 19.99 -15.57
C LEU A 220 -26.79 18.55 -15.92
N GLU A 221 -26.11 17.92 -16.87
CA GLU A 221 -26.37 16.53 -17.23
C GLU A 221 -25.97 15.56 -16.10
N VAL A 222 -24.91 15.83 -15.36
CA VAL A 222 -24.54 15.06 -14.16
C VAL A 222 -25.65 15.18 -13.10
N LEU A 223 -26.16 16.38 -12.83
CA LEU A 223 -27.23 16.61 -11.86
C LEU A 223 -28.56 15.94 -12.25
N LYS A 224 -28.82 15.73 -13.54
CA LYS A 224 -30.00 15.02 -14.04
C LYS A 224 -29.94 13.50 -13.87
N GLN A 225 -28.75 12.96 -13.60
CA GLN A 225 -28.58 11.52 -13.46
C GLN A 225 -29.33 10.99 -12.23
N LYS A 226 -30.14 9.96 -12.44
CA LYS A 226 -30.86 9.26 -11.36
C LYS A 226 -30.14 8.01 -10.88
N LYS A 227 -29.15 7.53 -11.62
CA LYS A 227 -28.33 6.37 -11.27
C LYS A 227 -27.19 6.80 -10.38
N LEU A 228 -26.74 5.89 -9.52
CA LEU A 228 -25.51 6.06 -8.76
C LEU A 228 -24.33 6.19 -9.74
N LEU A 229 -23.58 7.27 -9.62
CA LEU A 229 -22.38 7.53 -10.41
C LEU A 229 -21.16 7.01 -9.65
N ILE A 230 -20.41 6.10 -10.27
CA ILE A 230 -19.24 5.45 -9.66
C ILE A 230 -17.99 5.86 -10.42
N THR A 231 -17.02 6.39 -9.69
CA THR A 231 -15.66 6.66 -10.18
C THR A 231 -14.73 5.56 -9.70
N ASP A 232 -13.99 4.96 -10.61
CA ASP A 232 -12.90 4.04 -10.27
C ASP A 232 -11.61 4.83 -10.12
N THR A 233 -10.95 4.68 -8.98
CA THR A 233 -9.71 5.36 -8.64
C THR A 233 -8.48 4.43 -8.74
N THR A 234 -8.67 3.21 -9.24
CA THR A 234 -7.61 2.17 -9.23
C THR A 234 -6.36 2.62 -9.96
N PHE A 235 -6.48 3.23 -11.14
CA PHE A 235 -5.29 3.66 -11.88
C PHE A 235 -4.50 4.73 -11.13
N ARG A 236 -5.17 5.71 -10.54
CA ARG A 236 -4.48 6.73 -9.75
C ARG A 236 -3.88 6.14 -8.48
N ASP A 237 -4.65 5.36 -7.71
CA ASP A 237 -4.23 4.88 -6.41
C ASP A 237 -3.19 3.75 -6.50
N ALA A 238 -3.30 2.87 -7.50
CA ALA A 238 -2.32 1.80 -7.69
C ALA A 238 -0.91 2.35 -7.87
N HIS A 239 -0.70 3.31 -8.77
CA HIS A 239 0.66 3.82 -8.96
C HIS A 239 1.09 4.80 -7.87
N GLN A 240 0.18 5.52 -7.25
CA GLN A 240 0.51 6.40 -6.12
C GLN A 240 0.89 5.59 -4.87
N SER A 241 0.10 4.57 -4.52
CA SER A 241 0.22 3.88 -3.24
C SER A 241 1.07 2.61 -3.28
N LEU A 242 1.24 1.98 -4.44
CA LEU A 242 1.95 0.71 -4.57
C LEU A 242 3.19 0.79 -5.44
N ILE A 243 3.17 1.58 -6.51
CA ILE A 243 4.22 1.60 -7.55
C ILE A 243 5.10 2.84 -7.45
N ALA A 244 4.94 3.65 -6.40
CA ALA A 244 5.71 4.88 -6.19
C ALA A 244 5.73 5.76 -7.49
N THR A 245 4.54 5.97 -8.08
CA THR A 245 4.30 6.76 -9.29
C THR A 245 4.97 6.27 -10.59
N ARG A 246 5.40 5.01 -10.64
CA ARG A 246 6.14 4.47 -11.80
C ARG A 246 5.30 3.67 -12.80
N MET A 247 3.97 3.71 -12.73
CA MET A 247 3.10 3.15 -13.76
C MET A 247 3.17 4.01 -15.03
N ARG A 248 3.49 3.40 -16.15
CA ARG A 248 3.55 4.11 -17.43
C ARG A 248 2.18 4.18 -18.08
N THR A 249 1.94 5.20 -18.88
CA THR A 249 0.71 5.33 -19.69
C THR A 249 0.46 4.07 -20.55
N GLN A 250 1.52 3.46 -21.08
CA GLN A 250 1.40 2.24 -21.88
C GLN A 250 0.86 1.05 -21.08
N ASP A 251 1.19 0.97 -19.79
CA ASP A 251 0.69 -0.09 -18.90
C ASP A 251 -0.82 0.08 -18.65
N MET A 252 -1.29 1.33 -18.48
CA MET A 252 -2.71 1.65 -18.39
C MET A 252 -3.44 1.36 -19.69
N LEU A 253 -2.89 1.79 -20.83
CA LEU A 253 -3.47 1.55 -22.16
C LEU A 253 -3.60 0.06 -22.48
N GLY A 254 -2.70 -0.78 -21.96
CA GLY A 254 -2.75 -2.23 -22.16
C GLY A 254 -4.02 -2.91 -21.64
N ILE A 255 -4.75 -2.29 -20.71
CA ILE A 255 -5.97 -2.85 -20.11
C ILE A 255 -7.23 -2.02 -20.38
N THR A 256 -7.14 -0.94 -21.17
CA THR A 256 -8.30 -0.06 -21.44
C THR A 256 -9.44 -0.78 -22.14
N ASP A 257 -9.13 -1.67 -23.09
CA ASP A 257 -10.15 -2.46 -23.81
C ASP A 257 -10.95 -3.34 -22.84
N LEU A 258 -10.30 -3.89 -21.82
CA LEU A 258 -10.95 -4.66 -20.76
C LEU A 258 -11.85 -3.79 -19.88
N TYR A 259 -11.39 -2.58 -19.55
CA TYR A 259 -12.20 -1.61 -18.81
C TYR A 259 -13.45 -1.21 -19.61
N GLU A 260 -13.31 -0.93 -20.91
CA GLU A 260 -14.43 -0.62 -21.79
C GLU A 260 -15.45 -1.76 -21.86
N GLU A 261 -14.99 -3.01 -21.90
CA GLU A 261 -15.85 -4.18 -22.00
C GLU A 261 -16.57 -4.48 -20.66
N ARG A 262 -15.80 -4.50 -19.56
CA ARG A 262 -16.27 -5.02 -18.27
C ARG A 262 -16.85 -3.97 -17.33
N LEU A 263 -16.41 -2.72 -17.47
CA LEU A 263 -16.72 -1.63 -16.56
C LEU A 263 -17.39 -0.45 -17.28
N LYS A 264 -18.15 -0.73 -18.33
CA LYS A 264 -18.83 0.26 -19.17
C LYS A 264 -19.84 1.17 -18.44
N ASP A 265 -20.28 0.76 -17.26
CA ASP A 265 -21.23 1.51 -16.44
C ASP A 265 -20.55 2.49 -15.45
N LEU A 266 -19.22 2.58 -15.47
CA LEU A 266 -18.52 3.60 -14.69
C LEU A 266 -18.80 4.99 -15.22
N PHE A 267 -18.96 5.93 -14.29
CA PHE A 267 -19.07 7.35 -14.61
C PHE A 267 -17.72 7.92 -15.08
N SER A 268 -16.65 7.59 -14.36
CA SER A 268 -15.31 8.07 -14.68
C SER A 268 -14.22 7.15 -14.13
N ILE A 269 -13.01 7.31 -14.65
CA ILE A 269 -11.80 6.64 -14.18
C ILE A 269 -10.80 7.72 -13.79
N GLU A 270 -10.31 7.67 -12.56
CA GLU A 270 -9.27 8.56 -12.09
C GLU A 270 -7.90 7.98 -12.42
N CYS A 271 -7.16 8.62 -13.31
CA CYS A 271 -5.83 8.17 -13.73
C CYS A 271 -4.70 8.95 -13.04
N TRP A 272 -4.99 10.11 -12.47
CA TRP A 272 -4.02 11.03 -11.90
C TRP A 272 -4.61 11.82 -10.74
N GLY A 273 -3.78 12.16 -9.74
CA GLY A 273 -4.16 13.02 -8.61
C GLY A 273 -3.03 13.97 -8.23
N GLY A 274 -3.34 15.04 -7.48
CA GLY A 274 -2.37 16.06 -7.06
C GLY A 274 -1.18 15.46 -6.32
N ALA A 275 -1.42 14.58 -5.36
CA ALA A 275 -0.34 13.91 -4.61
C ALA A 275 0.56 13.02 -5.48
N THR A 276 0.06 12.51 -6.61
CA THR A 276 0.87 11.76 -7.57
C THR A 276 1.90 12.67 -8.23
N PHE A 277 1.53 13.90 -8.54
CA PHE A 277 2.43 14.91 -9.10
C PHE A 277 3.53 15.29 -8.09
N ASP A 278 3.16 15.56 -6.84
CA ASP A 278 4.10 15.93 -5.78
C ASP A 278 5.14 14.83 -5.51
N VAL A 279 4.76 13.56 -5.65
CA VAL A 279 5.68 12.42 -5.47
C VAL A 279 6.55 12.17 -6.71
N ALA A 280 6.09 12.57 -7.91
CA ALA A 280 6.81 12.37 -9.16
C ALA A 280 7.93 13.40 -9.39
N LEU A 281 7.86 14.56 -8.75
CA LEU A 281 8.86 15.62 -8.78
C LEU A 281 9.94 15.39 -7.73
#